data_5b23d00ae4514bbfd46dfff08ecde145
#
_entry.id   5b23d00ae4514bbfd46dfff08ecde145
#
_cell.length_a   1.000
_cell.length_b   1.000
_cell.length_c   1.000
_cell.angle_alpha   90.00
_cell.angle_beta   90.00
_cell.angle_gamma   90.00
#
_symmetry.space_group_name_H-M   'P 1'
#
loop_
_entity.id
_entity.type
_entity.pdbx_description
1 polymer ?
#
loop_
_entity_poly.entity_id
_entity_poly.type
_entity_poly.pdbx_seq_one_letter_code
_entity_poly.pdbx_strand_id
1 'polypeptide(L)'
;MKRLLYIIIGVTLLLTSCDKEDSTNGHLDGFWQMSSSPGITWAFQGHILELRDVKKVHQDIVMSFTREGDKLKLSDPYRVDRDSDDVALKDADMLIPYGISNTSTEFRISELTSSRMVLDNNTTHLEFRKF
;
A
#
# COMPACT_ATOMS: atom_id res chain seq x y z
N MET A 1 20.90 44.48 0.83
CA MET A 1 21.36 43.20 1.39
C MET A 1 20.29 42.45 2.16
N LYS A 2 19.58 43.07 3.12
CA LYS A 2 18.51 42.38 3.89
C LYS A 2 17.38 41.85 3.03
N ARG A 3 16.99 42.57 1.95
CA ARG A 3 15.93 42.15 1.05
C ARG A 3 16.25 40.89 0.24
N LEU A 4 17.48 40.72 -0.18
CA LEU A 4 17.94 39.53 -0.89
C LEU A 4 17.95 38.29 0.02
N LEU A 5 18.28 38.45 1.28
CA LEU A 5 18.27 37.38 2.25
C LEU A 5 16.86 36.82 2.48
N TYR A 6 15.86 37.71 2.58
CA TYR A 6 14.44 37.28 2.75
C TYR A 6 13.91 36.52 1.55
N ILE A 7 14.28 36.91 0.34
CA ILE A 7 13.85 36.24 -0.89
C ILE A 7 14.44 34.82 -0.96
N ILE A 8 15.69 34.64 -0.61
CA ILE A 8 16.35 33.32 -0.58
C ILE A 8 15.71 32.39 0.43
N ILE A 9 15.39 32.87 1.62
CA ILE A 9 14.70 32.12 2.67
C ILE A 9 13.29 31.70 2.21
N GLY A 10 12.55 32.61 1.56
CA GLY A 10 11.24 32.30 1.03
C GLY A 10 11.22 31.19 -0.02
N VAL A 11 12.18 31.20 -0.93
CA VAL A 11 12.33 30.16 -1.97
C VAL A 11 12.68 28.82 -1.35
N THR A 12 13.57 28.78 -0.37
CA THR A 12 13.94 27.54 0.34
C THR A 12 12.73 26.92 1.06
N LEU A 13 11.89 27.73 1.69
CA LEU A 13 10.68 27.24 2.37
C LEU A 13 9.66 26.66 1.38
N LEU A 14 9.50 27.25 0.19
CA LEU A 14 8.61 26.73 -0.84
C LEU A 14 9.07 25.36 -1.36
N LEU A 15 10.36 25.17 -1.56
CA LEU A 15 10.93 23.89 -1.98
C LEU A 15 10.70 22.80 -0.92
N THR A 16 10.84 23.12 0.36
CA THR A 16 10.60 22.20 1.45
C THR A 16 9.13 21.77 1.53
N SER A 17 8.19 22.67 1.23
CA SER A 17 6.76 22.36 1.20
C SER A 17 6.42 21.39 0.08
N CYS A 18 7.01 21.53 -1.10
CA CYS A 18 6.79 20.61 -2.21
C CYS A 18 7.27 19.19 -1.88
N ASP A 19 8.43 19.04 -1.25
CA ASP A 19 8.96 17.74 -0.84
C ASP A 19 8.05 17.01 0.14
N LYS A 20 7.34 17.72 1.01
CA LYS A 20 6.40 17.13 1.96
C LYS A 20 5.14 16.58 1.30
N GLU A 21 4.66 17.18 0.23
CA GLU A 21 3.45 16.72 -0.47
C GLU A 21 3.68 15.41 -1.21
N ASP A 22 4.90 15.17 -1.72
CA ASP A 22 5.24 13.97 -2.49
C ASP A 22 5.46 12.73 -1.62
N SER A 23 5.43 12.85 -0.27
CA SER A 23 5.78 11.77 0.65
C SER A 23 4.61 11.22 1.47
N THR A 24 3.35 11.41 1.04
CA THR A 24 2.16 11.02 1.81
C THR A 24 2.15 9.53 2.18
N ASN A 25 2.49 8.64 1.25
CA ASN A 25 2.60 7.20 1.49
C ASN A 25 4.05 6.74 1.69
N GLY A 26 5.02 7.63 1.41
CA GLY A 26 6.45 7.32 1.53
C GLY A 26 6.85 6.12 0.69
N HIS A 27 7.60 5.20 1.28
CA HIS A 27 8.05 3.99 0.61
C HIS A 27 6.94 2.96 0.36
N LEU A 28 5.74 3.17 0.92
CA LEU A 28 4.64 2.23 0.75
C LEU A 28 4.17 2.12 -0.69
N ASP A 29 4.13 3.23 -1.43
CA ASP A 29 3.68 3.24 -2.82
C ASP A 29 4.56 2.36 -3.70
N GLY A 30 3.93 1.63 -4.61
CA GLY A 30 4.59 0.80 -5.59
C GLY A 30 4.18 -0.66 -5.51
N PHE A 31 4.97 -1.51 -6.14
CA PHE A 31 4.69 -2.95 -6.27
C PHE A 31 5.54 -3.74 -5.29
N TRP A 32 4.88 -4.59 -4.51
CA TRP A 32 5.50 -5.42 -3.49
C TRP A 32 5.24 -6.88 -3.79
N GLN A 33 6.30 -7.68 -3.78
CA GLN A 33 6.23 -9.13 -3.98
C GLN A 33 6.27 -9.82 -2.62
N MET A 34 5.31 -10.71 -2.35
CA MET A 34 5.28 -11.47 -1.10
C MET A 34 6.44 -12.47 -1.08
N SER A 35 7.26 -12.43 -0.02
CA SER A 35 8.47 -13.27 0.07
C SER A 35 8.17 -14.75 0.13
N SER A 36 7.11 -15.15 0.84
CA SER A 36 6.70 -16.56 0.97
C SER A 36 5.99 -17.11 -0.27
N SER A 37 5.46 -16.22 -1.12
CA SER A 37 4.73 -16.60 -2.33
C SER A 37 5.04 -15.59 -3.44
N PRO A 38 6.15 -15.72 -4.14
CA PRO A 38 6.64 -14.68 -5.06
C PRO A 38 5.69 -14.32 -6.21
N GLY A 39 4.72 -15.18 -6.53
CA GLY A 39 3.67 -14.85 -7.50
C GLY A 39 2.62 -13.88 -7.00
N ILE A 40 2.53 -13.69 -5.69
CA ILE A 40 1.55 -12.80 -5.06
C ILE A 40 2.14 -11.41 -4.93
N THR A 41 1.42 -10.42 -5.46
CA THR A 41 1.86 -9.02 -5.50
C THR A 41 0.81 -8.11 -4.87
N TRP A 42 1.28 -7.18 -4.04
CA TRP A 42 0.49 -6.08 -3.50
C TRP A 42 0.99 -4.78 -4.13
N ALA A 43 0.09 -4.00 -4.70
CA ALA A 43 0.43 -2.71 -5.32
C ALA A 43 -0.35 -1.59 -4.65
N PHE A 44 0.37 -0.65 -4.05
CA PHE A 44 -0.22 0.51 -3.37
C PHE A 44 -0.10 1.75 -4.25
N GLN A 45 -1.21 2.45 -4.43
CA GLN A 45 -1.23 3.72 -5.15
C GLN A 45 -2.38 4.60 -4.63
N GLY A 46 -2.06 5.78 -4.12
CA GLY A 46 -3.07 6.70 -3.57
C GLY A 46 -3.76 6.09 -2.36
N HIS A 47 -5.01 5.67 -2.52
CA HIS A 47 -5.81 5.00 -1.48
C HIS A 47 -6.22 3.59 -1.89
N ILE A 48 -5.66 3.06 -2.96
CA ILE A 48 -6.03 1.79 -3.56
C ILE A 48 -4.89 0.79 -3.40
N LEU A 49 -5.25 -0.42 -2.96
CA LEU A 49 -4.38 -1.59 -2.93
C LEU A 49 -4.89 -2.59 -3.95
N GLU A 50 -4.04 -2.97 -4.91
CA GLU A 50 -4.33 -4.06 -5.83
C GLU A 50 -3.61 -5.32 -5.38
N LEU A 51 -4.36 -6.43 -5.32
CA LEU A 51 -3.84 -7.76 -5.02
C LEU A 51 -3.86 -8.57 -6.29
N ARG A 52 -2.70 -9.03 -6.73
CA ARG A 52 -2.54 -9.76 -7.99
C ARG A 52 -1.77 -11.05 -7.81
N ASP A 53 -2.15 -12.05 -8.58
CA ASP A 53 -1.40 -13.28 -8.74
C ASP A 53 -0.86 -13.35 -10.18
N VAL A 54 0.46 -13.26 -10.34
CA VAL A 54 1.09 -13.28 -11.67
C VAL A 54 0.89 -14.62 -12.38
N LYS A 55 0.64 -15.69 -11.63
CA LYS A 55 0.34 -17.02 -12.18
C LYS A 55 -1.11 -17.19 -12.59
N LYS A 56 -1.97 -16.20 -12.31
CA LYS A 56 -3.40 -16.21 -12.66
C LYS A 56 -4.20 -17.36 -12.04
N VAL A 57 -3.73 -17.94 -10.95
CA VAL A 57 -4.47 -18.96 -10.20
C VAL A 57 -5.57 -18.32 -9.36
N HIS A 58 -5.29 -17.15 -8.78
CA HIS A 58 -6.23 -16.41 -7.94
C HIS A 58 -6.69 -15.15 -8.66
N GLN A 59 -7.91 -14.71 -8.36
CA GLN A 59 -8.47 -13.50 -8.96
C GLN A 59 -7.84 -12.23 -8.42
N ASP A 60 -7.75 -11.22 -9.28
CA ASP A 60 -7.33 -9.88 -8.89
C ASP A 60 -8.37 -9.26 -7.96
N ILE A 61 -7.91 -8.67 -6.88
CA ILE A 61 -8.74 -8.00 -5.87
C ILE A 61 -8.26 -6.56 -5.72
N VAL A 62 -9.19 -5.64 -5.54
CA VAL A 62 -8.90 -4.24 -5.23
C VAL A 62 -9.49 -3.92 -3.88
N MET A 63 -8.71 -3.29 -3.01
CA MET A 63 -9.12 -2.84 -1.68
C MET A 63 -8.83 -1.36 -1.51
N SER A 64 -9.53 -0.74 -0.57
CA SER A 64 -9.16 0.58 -0.08
C SER A 64 -8.18 0.45 1.06
N PHE A 65 -7.25 1.39 1.16
CA PHE A 65 -6.35 1.44 2.31
C PHE A 65 -6.19 2.85 2.83
N THR A 66 -5.90 2.95 4.12
CA THR A 66 -5.46 4.18 4.78
C THR A 66 -4.23 3.87 5.61
N ARG A 67 -3.35 4.86 5.73
CA ARG A 67 -2.15 4.75 6.55
C ARG A 67 -2.07 5.91 7.53
N GLU A 68 -1.89 5.60 8.82
CA GLU A 68 -1.62 6.58 9.86
C GLU A 68 -0.37 6.14 10.62
N GLY A 69 0.78 6.77 10.31
CA GLY A 69 2.06 6.37 10.89
C GLY A 69 2.41 4.93 10.49
N ASP A 70 2.47 4.03 11.47
CA ASP A 70 2.75 2.61 11.25
C ASP A 70 1.49 1.74 11.17
N LYS A 71 0.30 2.34 11.21
CA LYS A 71 -0.97 1.63 11.08
C LYS A 71 -1.45 1.63 9.64
N LEU A 72 -1.69 0.46 9.10
CA LEU A 72 -2.22 0.24 7.76
C LEU A 72 -3.57 -0.44 7.87
N LYS A 73 -4.63 0.23 7.44
CA LYS A 73 -6.00 -0.30 7.44
C LYS A 73 -6.43 -0.65 6.04
N LEU A 74 -6.92 -1.87 5.85
CA LEU A 74 -7.43 -2.38 4.59
C LEU A 74 -8.92 -2.65 4.73
N SER A 75 -9.70 -2.26 3.71
CA SER A 75 -11.16 -2.42 3.72
C SER A 75 -11.73 -2.49 2.30
N ASP A 76 -13.01 -2.81 2.22
CA ASP A 76 -13.81 -2.77 0.99
C ASP A 76 -13.21 -3.56 -0.17
N PRO A 77 -12.99 -4.88 -0.04
CA PRO A 77 -12.44 -5.68 -1.11
C PRO A 77 -13.45 -5.89 -2.24
N TYR A 78 -12.99 -5.77 -3.48
CA TYR A 78 -13.74 -6.04 -4.69
C TYR A 78 -12.99 -7.03 -5.56
N ARG A 79 -13.72 -8.01 -6.09
CA ARG A 79 -13.21 -8.85 -7.17
C ARG A 79 -13.27 -8.08 -8.48
N VAL A 80 -12.14 -7.96 -9.15
CA VAL A 80 -12.06 -7.29 -10.45
C VAL A 80 -12.48 -8.28 -11.54
N ASP A 81 -13.50 -7.92 -12.32
CA ASP A 81 -13.97 -8.71 -13.46
C ASP A 81 -13.91 -7.84 -14.70
N ARG A 82 -13.15 -8.27 -15.72
CA ARG A 82 -12.96 -7.51 -16.96
C ARG A 82 -14.20 -7.51 -17.85
N ASP A 83 -15.05 -8.53 -17.70
CA ASP A 83 -16.20 -8.75 -18.56
C ASP A 83 -17.52 -8.28 -17.95
N SER A 84 -17.50 -7.89 -16.67
CA SER A 84 -18.68 -7.43 -15.94
C SER A 84 -18.28 -6.39 -14.89
N ASP A 85 -19.27 -5.90 -14.13
CA ASP A 85 -19.02 -4.97 -13.02
C ASP A 85 -18.23 -5.63 -11.90
N ASP A 86 -17.41 -4.84 -11.20
CA ASP A 86 -16.69 -5.29 -10.01
C ASP A 86 -17.67 -5.76 -8.94
N VAL A 87 -17.33 -6.85 -8.28
CA VAL A 87 -18.19 -7.47 -7.28
C VAL A 87 -17.57 -7.32 -5.89
N ALA A 88 -18.29 -6.68 -4.98
CA ALA A 88 -17.88 -6.57 -3.58
C ALA A 88 -17.82 -7.94 -2.92
N LEU A 89 -16.73 -8.22 -2.20
CA LEU A 89 -16.55 -9.47 -1.48
C LEU A 89 -17.26 -9.39 -0.12
N LYS A 90 -18.04 -10.41 0.21
CA LYS A 90 -18.76 -10.51 1.47
C LYS A 90 -17.96 -11.22 2.56
N ASP A 91 -16.97 -12.02 2.16
CA ASP A 91 -16.12 -12.78 3.07
C ASP A 91 -14.66 -12.70 2.62
N ALA A 92 -13.76 -13.30 3.39
CA ALA A 92 -12.33 -13.22 3.14
C ALA A 92 -11.77 -14.41 2.37
N ASP A 93 -12.58 -15.31 1.86
CA ASP A 93 -12.09 -16.55 1.22
C ASP A 93 -11.14 -16.26 0.07
N MET A 94 -11.44 -15.29 -0.78
CA MET A 94 -10.58 -14.88 -1.89
C MET A 94 -9.36 -14.06 -1.45
N LEU A 95 -9.34 -13.58 -0.23
CA LEU A 95 -8.24 -12.79 0.33
C LEU A 95 -7.16 -13.65 0.99
N ILE A 96 -7.49 -14.87 1.40
CA ILE A 96 -6.58 -15.77 2.11
C ILE A 96 -5.27 -15.99 1.34
N PRO A 97 -5.27 -16.25 0.03
CA PRO A 97 -4.02 -16.41 -0.72
C PRO A 97 -3.12 -15.17 -0.71
N TYR A 98 -3.71 -14.00 -0.49
CA TYR A 98 -2.97 -12.74 -0.40
C TYR A 98 -2.49 -12.41 1.02
N GLY A 99 -2.75 -13.28 1.98
CA GLY A 99 -2.34 -13.10 3.37
C GLY A 99 -3.30 -12.29 4.22
N ILE A 100 -4.54 -12.07 3.76
CA ILE A 100 -5.56 -11.26 4.43
C ILE A 100 -6.69 -12.17 4.87
N SER A 101 -7.00 -12.16 6.16
CA SER A 101 -7.98 -13.08 6.76
C SER A 101 -9.33 -12.46 7.05
N ASN A 102 -9.50 -11.15 6.85
CA ASN A 102 -10.76 -10.44 7.06
C ASN A 102 -10.99 -9.39 5.97
N THR A 103 -12.24 -9.09 5.68
CA THR A 103 -12.60 -8.06 4.70
C THR A 103 -12.27 -6.65 5.16
N SER A 104 -12.11 -6.47 6.47
CA SER A 104 -11.57 -5.24 7.08
C SER A 104 -10.51 -5.67 8.08
N THR A 105 -9.28 -5.19 7.89
CA THR A 105 -8.16 -5.60 8.72
C THR A 105 -7.18 -4.46 8.93
N GLU A 106 -6.43 -4.53 10.03
CA GLU A 106 -5.39 -3.57 10.36
C GLU A 106 -4.07 -4.32 10.53
N PHE A 107 -3.03 -3.80 9.92
CA PHE A 107 -1.65 -4.25 10.11
C PHE A 107 -0.83 -3.14 10.72
N ARG A 108 0.19 -3.54 11.49
CA ARG A 108 1.26 -2.64 11.88
C ARG A 108 2.39 -2.79 10.86
N ILE A 109 2.90 -1.67 10.36
CA ILE A 109 4.08 -1.64 9.52
C ILE A 109 5.29 -1.74 10.44
N SER A 110 5.85 -2.94 10.58
CA SER A 110 6.98 -3.21 11.47
C SER A 110 8.31 -2.76 10.86
N GLU A 111 8.39 -2.80 9.53
CA GLU A 111 9.55 -2.33 8.78
C GLU A 111 9.07 -1.82 7.42
N LEU A 112 9.60 -0.69 6.99
CA LEU A 112 9.33 -0.16 5.66
C LEU A 112 10.54 0.61 5.17
N THR A 113 11.20 0.05 4.16
CA THR A 113 12.34 0.67 3.47
C THR A 113 12.02 0.77 1.98
N SER A 114 12.95 1.27 1.20
CA SER A 114 12.78 1.32 -0.27
C SER A 114 12.74 -0.06 -0.92
N SER A 115 13.15 -1.12 -0.21
CA SER A 115 13.28 -2.48 -0.76
C SER A 115 12.53 -3.55 0.02
N ARG A 116 12.13 -3.28 1.26
CA ARG A 116 11.52 -4.28 2.15
C ARG A 116 10.36 -3.73 2.94
N MET A 117 9.32 -4.53 3.11
CA MET A 117 8.17 -4.23 3.96
C MET A 117 7.81 -5.43 4.82
N VAL A 118 7.54 -5.19 6.10
CA VAL A 118 7.04 -6.20 7.03
C VAL A 118 5.76 -5.70 7.67
N LEU A 119 4.71 -6.50 7.56
CA LEU A 119 3.40 -6.22 8.13
C LEU A 119 3.05 -7.26 9.17
N ASP A 120 2.59 -6.82 10.32
CA ASP A 120 2.21 -7.68 11.44
C ASP A 120 0.86 -7.30 12.01
N ASN A 121 0.10 -8.32 12.41
CA ASN A 121 -1.03 -8.18 13.32
C ASN A 121 -1.07 -9.39 14.26
N ASN A 122 -2.13 -9.53 15.07
CA ASN A 122 -2.21 -10.58 16.07
C ASN A 122 -2.20 -12.01 15.50
N THR A 123 -2.55 -12.17 14.23
CA THR A 123 -2.72 -13.48 13.58
C THR A 123 -1.78 -13.72 12.41
N THR A 124 -1.15 -12.68 11.88
CA THR A 124 -0.48 -12.74 10.59
C THR A 124 0.82 -11.94 10.59
N HIS A 125 1.85 -12.53 9.97
CA HIS A 125 3.14 -11.89 9.71
C HIS A 125 3.45 -12.00 8.22
N LEU A 126 3.62 -10.88 7.53
CA LEU A 126 3.87 -10.84 6.09
C LEU A 126 5.15 -10.08 5.79
N GLU A 127 5.99 -10.66 4.94
CA GLU A 127 7.21 -10.03 4.47
C GLU A 127 7.16 -9.85 2.95
N PHE A 128 7.61 -8.69 2.48
CA PHE A 128 7.57 -8.29 1.09
C PHE A 128 8.91 -7.71 0.63
N ARG A 129 9.16 -7.89 -0.66
CA ARG A 129 10.26 -7.24 -1.38
C ARG A 129 9.69 -6.27 -2.41
N LYS A 130 10.33 -5.12 -2.58
CA LYS A 130 9.99 -4.18 -3.64
C LYS A 130 10.41 -4.75 -5.00
N PHE A 131 9.54 -4.61 -5.97
CA PHE A 131 9.90 -4.91 -7.35
C PHE A 131 10.97 -3.97 -7.87
#